data_72a85aec75b2536b554568456a660688
#
_entry.id   72a85aec75b2536b554568456a660688
#
_cell.length_a   1.000
_cell.length_b   1.000
_cell.length_c   1.000
_cell.angle_alpha   90.00
_cell.angle_beta   90.00
_cell.angle_gamma   90.00
#
_symmetry.space_group_name_H-M   'P 1'
#
loop_
_entity.id
_entity.type
_entity.pdbx_description
1 polymer ?
#
loop_
_entity_poly.entity_id
_entity_poly.type
_entity_poly.pdbx_seq_one_letter_code
_entity_poly.pdbx_strand_id
1 'polypeptide(L)'
;MAKFWKYIQHVVIVVLIIELGCFIVGKVFSKEESISSLELALRIAKGNRTELEKVLYYYQQDATDSLKYKAACFLIENMPYHSYTHGEQLEKYKKYYAWLKDSHGKTPEEVADSVKKTFGPIGQLDKKYDLLEVDSAYLCNN
;
A
#
# COMPACT_ATOMS: atom_id res chain seq x y z
N MET A 1 54.03 36.00 20.37
CA MET A 1 53.00 35.21 21.10
C MET A 1 51.56 35.68 20.85
N ALA A 2 51.22 36.98 20.85
CA ALA A 2 49.85 37.48 20.65
C ALA A 2 49.23 37.11 19.27
N LYS A 3 50.00 37.08 18.20
CA LYS A 3 49.49 36.72 16.84
C LYS A 3 49.11 35.23 16.74
N PHE A 4 49.88 34.36 17.39
CA PHE A 4 49.64 32.91 17.44
C PHE A 4 48.37 32.58 18.22
N TRP A 5 48.11 33.29 19.33
CA TRP A 5 46.92 33.14 20.15
C TRP A 5 45.65 33.54 19.40
N LYS A 6 45.71 34.63 18.63
CA LYS A 6 44.57 35.07 17.77
C LYS A 6 44.27 34.03 16.68
N TYR A 7 45.29 33.44 16.08
CA TYR A 7 45.08 32.39 15.05
C TYR A 7 44.39 31.15 15.62
N ILE A 8 44.82 30.67 16.78
CA ILE A 8 44.14 29.55 17.46
C ILE A 8 42.67 29.89 17.76
N GLN A 9 42.39 31.09 18.24
CA GLN A 9 41.04 31.51 18.55
C GLN A 9 40.13 31.51 17.31
N HIS A 10 40.63 31.91 16.15
CA HIS A 10 39.86 31.86 14.89
C HIS A 10 39.63 30.41 14.45
N VAL A 11 40.58 29.52 14.54
CA VAL A 11 40.45 28.10 14.21
C VAL A 11 39.37 27.46 15.09
N VAL A 12 39.39 27.71 16.40
CA VAL A 12 38.36 27.17 17.32
C VAL A 12 36.95 27.68 16.96
N ILE A 13 36.81 28.97 16.63
CA ILE A 13 35.51 29.52 16.22
C ILE A 13 35.01 28.86 14.93
N VAL A 14 35.87 28.65 13.94
CA VAL A 14 35.49 28.02 12.68
C VAL A 14 35.05 26.55 12.90
N VAL A 15 35.76 25.79 13.74
CA VAL A 15 35.39 24.44 14.11
C VAL A 15 34.00 24.40 14.79
N LEU A 16 33.76 25.28 15.74
CA LEU A 16 32.45 25.37 16.42
C LEU A 16 31.31 25.73 15.47
N ILE A 17 31.54 26.59 14.47
CA ILE A 17 30.54 26.94 13.46
C ILE A 17 30.24 25.71 12.58
N ILE A 18 31.25 24.92 12.19
CA ILE A 18 31.06 23.70 11.39
C ILE A 18 30.28 22.68 12.18
N GLU A 19 30.61 22.42 13.44
CA GLU A 19 29.88 21.48 14.30
C GLU A 19 28.42 21.90 14.50
N LEU A 20 28.17 23.19 14.75
CA LEU A 20 26.81 23.72 14.88
C LEU A 20 26.01 23.59 13.55
N GLY A 21 26.67 23.84 12.42
CA GLY A 21 26.10 23.65 11.09
C GLY A 21 25.71 22.19 10.83
N CYS A 22 26.61 21.24 11.13
CA CYS A 22 26.34 19.82 10.99
C CYS A 22 25.21 19.34 11.91
N PHE A 23 25.10 19.87 13.13
CA PHE A 23 24.03 19.54 14.06
C PHE A 23 22.65 20.04 13.57
N ILE A 24 22.60 21.25 13.01
CA ILE A 24 21.37 21.81 12.45
C ILE A 24 20.94 21.03 11.20
N VAL A 25 21.88 20.77 10.29
CA VAL A 25 21.61 19.98 9.08
C VAL A 25 21.15 18.56 9.46
N GLY A 26 21.80 17.90 10.40
CA GLY A 26 21.40 16.59 10.92
C GLY A 26 19.97 16.59 11.47
N LYS A 27 19.55 17.61 12.21
CA LYS A 27 18.18 17.72 12.71
C LYS A 27 17.14 18.01 11.62
N VAL A 28 17.51 18.76 10.59
CA VAL A 28 16.62 19.06 9.45
C VAL A 28 16.40 17.84 8.58
N PHE A 29 17.46 17.05 8.34
CA PHE A 29 17.37 15.81 7.55
C PHE A 29 16.81 14.61 8.33
N SER A 30 16.86 14.59 9.66
CA SER A 30 16.29 13.50 10.47
C SER A 30 14.79 13.65 10.76
N LYS A 31 14.14 14.70 10.27
CA LYS A 31 12.69 14.81 10.24
C LYS A 31 12.13 14.17 8.95
N GLU A 32 12.48 12.92 8.69
CA GLU A 32 11.57 12.05 7.94
C GLU A 32 10.34 11.88 8.84
N GLU A 33 9.28 12.59 8.54
CA GLU A 33 7.96 12.27 9.06
C GLU A 33 7.68 10.83 8.61
N SER A 34 7.83 9.87 9.52
CA SER A 34 7.39 8.50 9.27
C SER A 34 5.88 8.57 9.04
N ILE A 35 5.51 8.56 7.76
CA ILE A 35 4.10 8.51 7.36
C ILE A 35 3.53 7.27 8.03
N SER A 36 2.45 7.43 8.81
CA SER A 36 1.79 6.28 9.42
C SER A 36 1.28 5.34 8.33
N SER A 37 1.21 4.04 8.62
CA SER A 37 0.67 3.03 7.69
C SER A 37 -0.74 3.39 7.22
N LEU A 38 -1.56 3.96 8.09
CA LEU A 38 -2.89 4.46 7.77
C LEU A 38 -2.85 5.59 6.72
N GLU A 39 -2.01 6.60 6.92
CA GLU A 39 -1.89 7.70 5.96
C GLU A 39 -1.34 7.23 4.62
N LEU A 40 -0.42 6.26 4.63
CA LEU A 40 0.07 5.64 3.40
C LEU A 40 -1.06 4.93 2.65
N ALA A 41 -1.88 4.13 3.34
CA ALA A 41 -3.04 3.48 2.75
C ALA A 41 -4.04 4.49 2.17
N LEU A 42 -4.35 5.55 2.91
CA LEU A 42 -5.23 6.62 2.44
C LEU A 42 -4.68 7.35 1.20
N ARG A 43 -3.37 7.51 1.08
CA ARG A 43 -2.74 8.05 -0.14
C ARG A 43 -2.86 7.09 -1.32
N ILE A 44 -2.66 5.80 -1.09
CA ILE A 44 -2.80 4.75 -2.14
C ILE A 44 -4.26 4.67 -2.62
N ALA A 45 -5.23 4.92 -1.75
CA ALA A 45 -6.66 4.91 -2.08
C ALA A 45 -7.07 5.96 -3.14
N LYS A 46 -6.27 6.99 -3.37
CA LYS A 46 -6.51 8.02 -4.40
C LYS A 46 -7.94 8.62 -4.30
N GLY A 47 -8.76 8.39 -5.34
CA GLY A 47 -10.13 8.88 -5.42
C GLY A 47 -11.06 8.29 -4.35
N ASN A 48 -10.76 7.10 -3.82
CA ASN A 48 -11.56 6.45 -2.78
C ASN A 48 -11.20 6.90 -1.35
N ARG A 49 -10.17 7.73 -1.19
CA ARG A 49 -9.74 8.28 0.11
C ARG A 49 -10.89 8.85 0.93
N THR A 50 -11.76 9.62 0.28
CA THR A 50 -12.90 10.29 0.94
C THR A 50 -13.87 9.29 1.57
N GLU A 51 -14.11 8.13 0.93
CA GLU A 51 -14.98 7.09 1.48
C GLU A 51 -14.36 6.46 2.73
N LEU A 52 -13.07 6.19 2.71
CA LEU A 52 -12.36 5.64 3.86
C LEU A 52 -12.29 6.64 5.03
N GLU A 53 -12.08 7.92 4.75
CA GLU A 53 -12.08 8.99 5.76
C GLU A 53 -13.47 9.15 6.41
N LYS A 54 -14.57 8.96 5.66
CA LYS A 54 -15.93 8.96 6.23
C LYS A 54 -16.12 7.85 7.26
N VAL A 55 -15.59 6.65 7.02
CA VAL A 55 -15.63 5.54 7.99
C VAL A 55 -14.89 5.88 9.27
N LEU A 56 -13.67 6.41 9.14
CA LEU A 56 -12.87 6.83 10.28
C LEU A 56 -13.59 7.93 11.07
N TYR A 57 -14.12 8.92 10.39
CA TYR A 57 -14.88 9.99 11.00
C TYR A 57 -16.12 9.46 11.72
N TYR A 58 -16.89 8.55 11.11
CA TYR A 58 -18.08 7.96 11.68
C TYR A 58 -17.81 7.31 13.04
N TYR A 59 -16.81 6.44 13.12
CA TYR A 59 -16.48 5.74 14.38
C TYR A 59 -15.72 6.61 15.39
N GLN A 60 -15.22 7.77 14.98
CA GLN A 60 -14.54 8.71 15.88
C GLN A 60 -15.52 9.58 16.69
N GLN A 61 -16.80 9.66 16.26
CA GLN A 61 -17.79 10.53 16.91
C GLN A 61 -18.24 10.03 18.28
N ASP A 62 -18.20 8.72 18.53
CA ASP A 62 -18.62 8.12 19.79
C ASP A 62 -17.46 7.40 20.48
N ALA A 63 -17.21 7.78 21.73
CA ALA A 63 -16.15 7.14 22.53
C ALA A 63 -16.40 5.64 22.77
N THR A 64 -17.67 5.19 22.73
CA THR A 64 -18.03 3.76 22.85
C THR A 64 -17.60 2.96 21.62
N ASP A 65 -17.43 3.60 20.47
CA ASP A 65 -16.99 2.97 19.21
C ASP A 65 -15.46 2.90 19.06
N SER A 66 -14.71 3.17 20.12
CA SER A 66 -13.23 3.20 20.07
C SER A 66 -12.61 1.91 19.53
N LEU A 67 -13.21 0.73 19.79
CA LEU A 67 -12.76 -0.55 19.24
C LEU A 67 -13.07 -0.66 17.75
N LYS A 68 -14.21 -0.19 17.31
CA LYS A 68 -14.60 -0.17 15.89
C LYS A 68 -13.69 0.79 15.11
N TYR A 69 -13.38 1.96 15.69
CA TYR A 69 -12.41 2.88 15.09
C TYR A 69 -11.04 2.21 14.88
N LYS A 70 -10.51 1.51 15.91
CA LYS A 70 -9.24 0.79 15.79
C LYS A 70 -9.31 -0.33 14.75
N ALA A 71 -10.43 -1.05 14.69
CA ALA A 71 -10.65 -2.08 13.68
C ALA A 71 -10.70 -1.48 12.27
N ALA A 72 -11.37 -0.35 12.08
CA ALA A 72 -11.41 0.35 10.81
C ALA A 72 -10.01 0.83 10.37
N CYS A 73 -9.23 1.42 11.28
CA CYS A 73 -7.84 1.77 11.01
C CYS A 73 -7.03 0.56 10.55
N PHE A 74 -7.10 -0.54 11.30
CA PHE A 74 -6.40 -1.79 10.98
C PHE A 74 -6.79 -2.35 9.61
N LEU A 75 -8.08 -2.39 9.29
CA LEU A 75 -8.56 -2.85 8.00
C LEU A 75 -8.03 -1.98 6.85
N ILE A 76 -8.14 -0.67 6.98
CA ILE A 76 -7.67 0.28 5.96
C ILE A 76 -6.16 0.17 5.76
N GLU A 77 -5.37 0.04 6.83
CA GLU A 77 -3.91 -0.13 6.77
C GLU A 77 -3.49 -1.39 5.99
N ASN A 78 -4.29 -2.44 6.06
CA ASN A 78 -3.99 -3.72 5.41
C ASN A 78 -4.64 -3.89 4.02
N MET A 79 -5.62 -3.08 3.66
CA MET A 79 -6.28 -3.12 2.34
C MET A 79 -5.37 -2.95 1.12
N PRO A 80 -4.24 -2.20 1.15
CA PRO A 80 -3.36 -2.05 -0.02
C PRO A 80 -2.88 -3.36 -0.63
N TYR A 81 -2.85 -4.43 0.17
CA TYR A 81 -2.38 -5.77 -0.25
C TYR A 81 -3.52 -6.70 -0.68
N HIS A 82 -4.78 -6.27 -0.51
CA HIS A 82 -5.95 -7.07 -0.83
C HIS A 82 -6.44 -6.75 -2.23
N SER A 83 -6.63 -7.79 -3.02
CA SER A 83 -7.19 -7.70 -4.36
C SER A 83 -7.95 -8.97 -4.69
N TYR A 84 -8.95 -8.84 -5.54
CA TYR A 84 -9.67 -9.98 -6.09
C TYR A 84 -9.64 -9.94 -7.62
N THR A 85 -9.79 -11.10 -8.21
CA THR A 85 -9.91 -11.25 -9.66
C THR A 85 -11.36 -11.33 -10.06
N HIS A 86 -11.71 -10.70 -11.16
CA HIS A 86 -13.07 -10.69 -11.68
C HIS A 86 -13.08 -10.71 -13.22
N GLY A 87 -14.29 -10.76 -13.79
CA GLY A 87 -14.50 -10.60 -15.21
C GLY A 87 -14.51 -11.89 -16.02
N GLU A 88 -14.69 -11.75 -17.33
CA GLU A 88 -14.86 -12.86 -18.27
C GLU A 88 -13.66 -13.82 -18.29
N GLN A 89 -12.44 -13.29 -18.14
CA GLN A 89 -11.24 -14.10 -18.13
C GLN A 89 -11.21 -15.07 -16.95
N LEU A 90 -11.70 -14.64 -15.76
CA LEU A 90 -11.81 -15.53 -14.60
C LEU A 90 -12.74 -16.71 -14.87
N GLU A 91 -13.87 -16.48 -15.55
CA GLU A 91 -14.80 -17.55 -15.91
C GLU A 91 -14.20 -18.50 -16.95
N LYS A 92 -13.40 -17.98 -17.89
CA LYS A 92 -12.63 -18.84 -18.82
C LYS A 92 -11.61 -19.69 -18.06
N TYR A 93 -10.90 -19.13 -17.09
CA TYR A 93 -9.97 -19.89 -16.24
C TYR A 93 -10.67 -20.98 -15.43
N LYS A 94 -11.82 -20.67 -14.82
CA LYS A 94 -12.60 -21.67 -14.05
C LYS A 94 -13.01 -22.86 -14.94
N LYS A 95 -13.53 -22.59 -16.15
CA LYS A 95 -13.89 -23.62 -17.12
C LYS A 95 -12.67 -24.42 -17.59
N TYR A 96 -11.55 -23.75 -17.83
CA TYR A 96 -10.30 -24.40 -18.20
C TYR A 96 -9.79 -25.33 -17.10
N TYR A 97 -9.77 -24.90 -15.83
CA TYR A 97 -9.35 -25.77 -14.73
C TYR A 97 -10.31 -26.94 -14.49
N ALA A 98 -11.61 -26.75 -14.66
CA ALA A 98 -12.58 -27.85 -14.62
C ALA A 98 -12.29 -28.88 -15.71
N TRP A 99 -12.11 -28.44 -16.96
CA TRP A 99 -11.77 -29.28 -18.07
C TRP A 99 -10.43 -30.02 -17.88
N LEU A 100 -9.42 -29.34 -17.29
CA LEU A 100 -8.10 -29.92 -17.06
C LEU A 100 -8.16 -31.12 -16.11
N LYS A 101 -9.05 -31.13 -15.12
CA LYS A 101 -9.26 -32.27 -14.22
C LYS A 101 -9.69 -33.53 -14.95
N ASP A 102 -10.42 -33.38 -16.05
CA ASP A 102 -10.93 -34.48 -16.84
C ASP A 102 -9.97 -34.91 -17.97
N SER A 103 -8.82 -34.24 -18.08
CA SER A 103 -7.86 -34.43 -19.18
C SER A 103 -6.73 -35.40 -18.85
N HIS A 104 -6.94 -36.31 -17.92
CA HIS A 104 -5.95 -37.32 -17.54
C HIS A 104 -5.49 -38.18 -18.72
N GLY A 105 -4.16 -38.35 -18.83
CA GLY A 105 -3.55 -39.21 -19.87
C GLY A 105 -3.23 -38.54 -21.19
N LYS A 106 -3.50 -37.21 -21.33
CA LYS A 106 -3.08 -36.42 -22.49
C LYS A 106 -1.66 -35.89 -22.33
N THR A 107 -0.94 -35.73 -23.45
CA THR A 107 0.36 -35.05 -23.45
C THR A 107 0.21 -33.56 -23.27
N PRO A 108 1.27 -32.83 -22.83
CA PRO A 108 1.24 -31.36 -22.70
C PRO A 108 0.85 -30.65 -24.01
N GLU A 109 1.28 -31.16 -25.16
CA GLU A 109 0.98 -30.59 -26.48
C GLU A 109 -0.50 -30.76 -26.81
N GLU A 110 -1.07 -31.95 -26.60
CA GLU A 110 -2.51 -32.23 -26.82
C GLU A 110 -3.39 -31.36 -25.91
N VAL A 111 -2.94 -31.14 -24.67
CA VAL A 111 -3.62 -30.21 -23.72
C VAL A 111 -3.58 -28.78 -24.25
N ALA A 112 -2.42 -28.28 -24.66
CA ALA A 112 -2.25 -26.92 -25.16
C ALA A 112 -3.10 -26.67 -26.41
N ASP A 113 -3.11 -27.57 -27.37
CA ASP A 113 -3.92 -27.46 -28.59
C ASP A 113 -5.42 -27.51 -28.29
N SER A 114 -5.84 -28.40 -27.40
CA SER A 114 -7.24 -28.50 -26.98
C SER A 114 -7.70 -27.24 -26.26
N VAL A 115 -6.88 -26.68 -25.39
CA VAL A 115 -7.15 -25.40 -24.68
C VAL A 115 -7.33 -24.27 -25.68
N LYS A 116 -6.37 -24.10 -26.60
CA LYS A 116 -6.41 -23.06 -27.61
C LYS A 116 -7.67 -23.14 -28.48
N LYS A 117 -8.06 -24.38 -28.87
CA LYS A 117 -9.25 -24.64 -29.70
C LYS A 117 -10.55 -24.39 -28.93
N THR A 118 -10.63 -24.79 -27.65
CA THR A 118 -11.87 -24.77 -26.85
C THR A 118 -12.14 -23.43 -26.20
N PHE A 119 -11.09 -22.78 -25.67
CA PHE A 119 -11.21 -21.58 -24.88
C PHE A 119 -10.70 -20.31 -25.58
N GLY A 120 -10.00 -20.47 -26.72
CA GLY A 120 -9.33 -19.38 -27.38
C GLY A 120 -8.16 -18.82 -26.57
N PRO A 121 -7.71 -17.60 -26.84
CA PRO A 121 -6.68 -16.96 -26.06
C PRO A 121 -7.20 -16.64 -24.65
N ILE A 122 -6.50 -17.13 -23.63
CA ILE A 122 -6.77 -16.80 -22.23
C ILE A 122 -5.85 -15.61 -21.91
N GLY A 123 -6.45 -14.45 -21.66
CA GLY A 123 -5.75 -13.21 -21.32
C GLY A 123 -5.33 -13.16 -19.85
N GLN A 124 -4.74 -12.02 -19.46
CA GLN A 124 -4.45 -11.75 -18.06
C GLN A 124 -5.74 -11.60 -17.26
N LEU A 125 -5.68 -12.00 -15.98
CA LEU A 125 -6.80 -11.81 -15.06
C LEU A 125 -6.88 -10.35 -14.63
N ASP A 126 -8.06 -9.77 -14.73
CA ASP A 126 -8.32 -8.43 -14.23
C ASP A 126 -8.36 -8.46 -12.71
N LYS A 127 -7.58 -7.57 -12.10
CA LYS A 127 -7.51 -7.41 -10.65
C LYS A 127 -8.17 -6.10 -10.23
N LYS A 128 -8.97 -6.18 -9.19
CA LYS A 128 -9.50 -5.03 -8.48
C LYS A 128 -8.93 -5.01 -7.06
N TYR A 129 -8.66 -3.82 -6.57
CA TYR A 129 -8.10 -3.62 -5.24
C TYR A 129 -9.18 -3.06 -4.31
N ASP A 130 -9.41 -3.73 -3.19
CA ASP A 130 -10.45 -3.37 -2.22
C ASP A 130 -10.34 -1.92 -1.78
N LEU A 131 -9.12 -1.46 -1.54
CA LEU A 131 -8.84 -0.07 -1.15
C LEU A 131 -9.39 0.98 -2.14
N LEU A 132 -9.51 0.64 -3.43
CA LEU A 132 -9.95 1.56 -4.48
C LEU A 132 -11.46 1.51 -4.75
N GLU A 133 -12.18 0.53 -4.19
CA GLU A 133 -13.58 0.26 -4.54
C GLU A 133 -14.54 0.19 -3.36
N VAL A 134 -14.02 -0.08 -2.14
CA VAL A 134 -14.88 -0.22 -0.96
C VAL A 134 -15.54 1.12 -0.61
N ASP A 135 -16.83 1.10 -0.34
CA ASP A 135 -17.56 2.28 0.08
C ASP A 135 -17.77 2.34 1.62
N SER A 136 -18.07 3.54 2.11
CA SER A 136 -18.27 3.80 3.53
C SER A 136 -19.52 3.10 4.08
N ALA A 137 -20.58 2.97 3.27
CA ALA A 137 -21.82 2.33 3.69
C ALA A 137 -21.60 0.83 3.96
N TYR A 138 -20.81 0.15 3.10
CA TYR A 138 -20.45 -1.25 3.32
C TYR A 138 -19.67 -1.44 4.61
N LEU A 139 -18.67 -0.58 4.87
CA LEU A 139 -17.80 -0.71 6.05
C LEU A 139 -18.47 -0.33 7.38
N CYS A 140 -19.50 0.54 7.34
CA CYS A 140 -20.23 0.95 8.55
C CYS A 140 -21.38 0.01 8.91
N ASN A 141 -21.92 -0.77 7.95
CA ASN A 141 -23.12 -1.60 8.15
C ASN A 141 -22.82 -3.09 8.38
N ASN A 142 -21.55 -3.53 8.23
CA ASN A 142 -21.08 -4.88 8.45
C ASN A 142 -20.03 -4.94 9.55
#